data_4e5de23a8eb59a7442577d65f1a73b85
#
_entry.id   4e5de23a8eb59a7442577d65f1a73b85
#
_cell.length_a   1.000
_cell.length_b   1.000
_cell.length_c   1.000
_cell.angle_alpha   90.00
_cell.angle_beta   90.00
_cell.angle_gamma   90.00
#
_symmetry.space_group_name_H-M   'P 1'
#
loop_
_entity.id
_entity.type
_entity.pdbx_description
1 polymer ?
#
loop_
_entity_poly.entity_id
_entity_poly.type
_entity_poly.pdbx_seq_one_letter_code
_entity_poly.pdbx_strand_id
1 'polypeptide(L)'
;MISKEQAAEKAIAEFITGITELPEWVKLYKINHHSPSQANTSDDMWGYKYLYLTQEERRDLPINSKMFSGVCIGDMGQLEFGNFIWEYEKGKGLTKKPIPPTRKVFEKIIEKFNQYGPANEDDKIQHDVNRKGLALLFDQFKKGFREVGLKGEIECERSVELMLPDCVLPMIGRVDFEDADQFIELKTKWRKKNRPRKDGTSSYSLPKIDEGYLGWNEHLLQVAFYFLATGKKPNLLVVHEEGYNLFNENNCDDLKPENLKLLLNKMKIV
;
A
#
# COMPACT_ATOMS: atom_id res chain seq x y z
N MET A 1 -19.63 -25.81 13.91
CA MET A 1 -19.30 -24.50 13.30
C MET A 1 -17.91 -24.61 12.75
N ILE A 2 -17.75 -24.46 11.45
CA ILE A 2 -16.47 -24.49 10.76
C ILE A 2 -15.77 -23.15 11.09
N SER A 3 -14.48 -23.16 11.44
CA SER A 3 -13.74 -21.91 11.68
C SER A 3 -13.69 -21.08 10.40
N LYS A 4 -13.49 -19.74 10.51
CA LYS A 4 -13.33 -18.89 9.32
C LYS A 4 -12.13 -19.30 8.46
N GLU A 5 -11.08 -19.86 9.07
CA GLU A 5 -9.94 -20.45 8.37
C GLU A 5 -10.36 -21.69 7.56
N GLN A 6 -11.13 -22.57 8.16
CA GLN A 6 -11.68 -23.75 7.47
C GLN A 6 -12.70 -23.39 6.39
N ALA A 7 -13.44 -22.28 6.56
CA ALA A 7 -14.35 -21.78 5.54
C ALA A 7 -13.58 -21.13 4.36
N ALA A 8 -12.49 -20.44 4.64
CA ALA A 8 -11.59 -19.91 3.60
C ALA A 8 -10.85 -21.03 2.86
N GLU A 9 -10.35 -22.03 3.58
CA GLU A 9 -9.74 -23.24 2.99
C GLU A 9 -10.75 -24.00 2.13
N LYS A 10 -12.01 -24.12 2.58
CA LYS A 10 -13.07 -24.77 1.83
C LYS A 10 -13.51 -23.98 0.60
N ALA A 11 -13.61 -22.64 0.70
CA ALA A 11 -13.92 -21.78 -0.43
C ALA A 11 -12.80 -21.80 -1.48
N ILE A 12 -11.53 -21.82 -1.05
CA ILE A 12 -10.36 -21.99 -1.92
C ILE A 12 -10.43 -23.37 -2.60
N ALA A 13 -10.72 -24.43 -1.87
CA ALA A 13 -10.82 -25.78 -2.42
C ALA A 13 -12.01 -25.96 -3.37
N GLU A 14 -13.15 -25.31 -3.12
CA GLU A 14 -14.34 -25.38 -3.97
C GLU A 14 -14.22 -24.53 -5.23
N PHE A 15 -13.46 -23.43 -5.20
CA PHE A 15 -13.27 -22.54 -6.36
C PHE A 15 -12.22 -23.05 -7.34
N ILE A 16 -11.27 -23.86 -6.88
CA ILE A 16 -10.24 -24.49 -7.70
C ILE A 16 -10.86 -25.76 -8.33
N THR A 17 -11.74 -25.60 -9.32
CA THR A 17 -12.26 -26.70 -10.12
C THR A 17 -11.12 -27.37 -10.90
N GLY A 18 -10.54 -28.41 -10.31
CA GLY A 18 -9.46 -29.22 -10.91
C GLY A 18 -8.18 -29.34 -10.09
N ILE A 19 -7.95 -28.48 -9.09
CA ILE A 19 -6.82 -28.62 -8.18
C ILE A 19 -7.34 -29.17 -6.86
N THR A 20 -7.19 -30.45 -6.65
CA THR A 20 -7.69 -31.17 -5.46
C THR A 20 -6.81 -30.91 -4.21
N GLU A 21 -5.61 -30.38 -4.37
CA GLU A 21 -4.70 -30.07 -3.26
C GLU A 21 -3.84 -28.83 -3.57
N LEU A 22 -3.59 -28.01 -2.53
CA LEU A 22 -2.64 -26.90 -2.63
C LEU A 22 -1.23 -27.46 -2.94
N PRO A 23 -0.44 -26.80 -3.82
CA PRO A 23 0.93 -27.20 -4.10
C PRO A 23 1.74 -27.37 -2.81
N GLU A 24 2.64 -28.36 -2.80
CA GLU A 24 3.48 -28.66 -1.63
C GLU A 24 4.30 -27.44 -1.15
N TRP A 25 4.77 -26.60 -2.08
CA TRP A 25 5.51 -25.39 -1.72
C TRP A 25 4.64 -24.36 -0.99
N VAL A 26 3.36 -24.25 -1.32
CA VAL A 26 2.41 -23.37 -0.60
C VAL A 26 2.26 -23.81 0.84
N LYS A 27 2.12 -25.13 1.07
CA LYS A 27 2.02 -25.72 2.41
C LYS A 27 3.35 -25.58 3.18
N LEU A 28 4.47 -25.87 2.51
CA LEU A 28 5.80 -25.85 3.09
C LEU A 28 6.21 -24.45 3.57
N TYR A 29 6.00 -23.44 2.74
CA TYR A 29 6.42 -22.07 3.03
C TYR A 29 5.35 -21.22 3.71
N LYS A 30 4.18 -21.81 4.02
CA LYS A 30 3.05 -21.15 4.70
C LYS A 30 2.64 -19.84 4.00
N ILE A 31 2.68 -19.83 2.67
CA ILE A 31 2.22 -18.71 1.86
C ILE A 31 0.71 -18.90 1.67
N ASN A 32 -0.08 -17.94 2.09
CA ASN A 32 -1.53 -18.03 2.05
C ASN A 32 -2.19 -16.98 1.15
N HIS A 33 -1.42 -16.04 0.61
CA HIS A 33 -1.93 -15.01 -0.31
C HIS A 33 -0.79 -14.35 -1.09
N HIS A 34 -1.18 -13.66 -2.17
CA HIS A 34 -0.34 -12.70 -2.89
C HIS A 34 -0.68 -11.27 -2.46
N SER A 35 0.27 -10.36 -2.52
CA SER A 35 0.02 -8.93 -2.29
C SER A 35 0.02 -8.16 -3.62
N PRO A 36 -0.92 -7.22 -3.84
CA PRO A 36 -0.95 -6.41 -5.07
C PRO A 36 0.35 -5.64 -5.33
N SER A 37 1.02 -5.21 -4.27
CA SER A 37 2.32 -4.52 -4.36
C SER A 37 3.46 -5.41 -4.86
N GLN A 38 3.24 -6.72 -4.98
CA GLN A 38 4.24 -7.70 -5.42
C GLN A 38 4.01 -8.20 -6.84
N ALA A 39 2.93 -7.79 -7.46
CA ALA A 39 2.53 -8.27 -8.77
C ALA A 39 3.57 -8.03 -9.89
N ASN A 40 4.51 -7.12 -9.70
CA ASN A 40 5.64 -6.84 -10.60
C ASN A 40 7.00 -7.14 -9.96
N THR A 41 7.03 -7.84 -8.85
CA THR A 41 8.29 -8.30 -8.25
C THR A 41 8.88 -9.37 -9.16
N SER A 42 10.20 -9.30 -9.46
CA SER A 42 10.85 -10.35 -10.24
C SER A 42 10.82 -11.67 -9.50
N ASP A 43 10.80 -12.79 -10.24
CA ASP A 43 10.76 -14.15 -9.72
C ASP A 43 11.86 -14.40 -8.68
N ASP A 44 13.07 -13.91 -8.95
CA ASP A 44 14.21 -14.01 -8.04
C ASP A 44 13.97 -13.30 -6.70
N MET A 45 13.45 -12.07 -6.76
CA MET A 45 13.14 -11.28 -5.56
C MET A 45 11.95 -11.84 -4.80
N TRP A 46 10.93 -12.33 -5.51
CA TRP A 46 9.81 -13.01 -4.91
C TRP A 46 10.26 -14.30 -4.22
N GLY A 47 11.03 -15.13 -4.94
CA GLY A 47 11.62 -16.37 -4.42
C GLY A 47 12.48 -16.11 -3.18
N TYR A 48 13.39 -15.13 -3.24
CA TYR A 48 14.20 -14.75 -2.08
C TYR A 48 13.33 -14.41 -0.88
N LYS A 49 12.33 -13.55 -1.05
CA LYS A 49 11.47 -13.09 0.03
C LYS A 49 10.58 -14.18 0.62
N TYR A 50 10.01 -15.05 -0.22
CA TYR A 50 8.97 -15.98 0.22
C TYR A 50 9.44 -17.42 0.36
N LEU A 51 10.48 -17.84 -0.34
CA LEU A 51 11.00 -19.20 -0.28
C LEU A 51 12.23 -19.34 0.63
N TYR A 52 13.01 -18.27 0.80
CA TYR A 52 14.23 -18.33 1.62
C TYR A 52 14.07 -17.66 2.99
N LEU A 53 13.24 -16.64 3.12
CA LEU A 53 13.00 -15.98 4.39
C LEU A 53 11.79 -16.57 5.11
N THR A 54 11.92 -16.81 6.42
CA THR A 54 10.80 -17.14 7.28
C THR A 54 9.82 -15.96 7.40
N GLN A 55 8.61 -16.23 7.91
CA GLN A 55 7.63 -15.16 8.14
C GLN A 55 8.15 -14.11 9.13
N GLU A 56 8.93 -14.52 10.13
CA GLU A 56 9.55 -13.63 11.12
C GLU A 56 10.61 -12.75 10.47
N GLU A 57 11.55 -13.34 9.74
CA GLU A 57 12.57 -12.60 8.99
C GLU A 57 11.98 -11.63 7.98
N ARG A 58 10.86 -11.97 7.34
CA ARG A 58 10.14 -11.03 6.45
C ARG A 58 9.57 -9.83 7.16
N ARG A 59 9.06 -10.02 8.39
CA ARG A 59 8.54 -8.91 9.23
C ARG A 59 9.65 -7.98 9.69
N ASP A 60 10.84 -8.55 9.91
CA ASP A 60 12.01 -7.83 10.41
C ASP A 60 12.84 -7.21 9.28
N LEU A 61 12.43 -7.36 8.01
CA LEU A 61 13.11 -6.69 6.90
C LEU A 61 13.11 -5.17 7.14
N PRO A 62 14.28 -4.53 7.12
CA PRO A 62 14.37 -3.10 7.37
C PRO A 62 13.61 -2.33 6.29
N ILE A 63 12.70 -1.48 6.71
CA ILE A 63 12.09 -0.49 5.83
C ILE A 63 12.99 0.74 5.78
N ASN A 64 13.23 1.26 4.58
CA ASN A 64 14.03 2.48 4.45
C ASN A 64 13.24 3.72 4.88
N SER A 65 13.96 4.82 5.12
CA SER A 65 13.39 6.08 5.61
C SER A 65 12.24 6.63 4.76
N LYS A 66 12.25 6.42 3.43
CA LYS A 66 11.15 6.87 2.54
C LYS A 66 9.88 6.07 2.78
N MET A 67 10.00 4.74 2.86
CA MET A 67 8.86 3.87 3.16
C MET A 67 8.30 4.18 4.55
N PHE A 68 9.16 4.30 5.54
CA PHE A 68 8.78 4.65 6.91
C PHE A 68 8.07 6.01 6.99
N SER A 69 8.61 7.02 6.30
CA SER A 69 7.98 8.34 6.23
C SER A 69 6.61 8.29 5.55
N GLY A 70 6.45 7.45 4.51
CA GLY A 70 5.17 7.21 3.86
C GLY A 70 4.14 6.61 4.80
N VAL A 71 4.53 5.60 5.59
CA VAL A 71 3.67 5.01 6.63
C VAL A 71 3.22 6.07 7.64
N CYS A 72 4.13 6.92 8.11
CA CYS A 72 3.76 8.00 9.05
C CYS A 72 2.74 8.99 8.45
N ILE A 73 2.84 9.33 7.15
CA ILE A 73 1.84 10.18 6.48
C ILE A 73 0.49 9.46 6.41
N GLY A 74 0.46 8.18 6.08
CA GLY A 74 -0.76 7.36 6.11
C GLY A 74 -1.40 7.35 7.50
N ASP A 75 -0.60 7.04 8.54
CA ASP A 75 -1.05 7.04 9.94
C ASP A 75 -1.63 8.40 10.35
N MET A 76 -0.97 9.53 9.98
CA MET A 76 -1.48 10.88 10.24
C MET A 76 -2.81 11.13 9.52
N GLY A 77 -2.93 10.68 8.27
CA GLY A 77 -4.13 10.80 7.47
C GLY A 77 -5.31 10.05 8.07
N GLN A 78 -5.07 8.83 8.57
CA GLN A 78 -6.08 8.05 9.27
C GLN A 78 -6.61 8.79 10.50
N LEU A 79 -5.74 9.44 11.27
CA LEU A 79 -6.15 10.22 12.44
C LEU A 79 -6.89 11.52 12.09
N GLU A 80 -6.56 12.13 10.98
CA GLU A 80 -7.18 13.40 10.55
C GLU A 80 -8.55 13.19 9.91
N PHE A 81 -8.69 12.13 9.09
CA PHE A 81 -9.85 11.95 8.22
C PHE A 81 -10.63 10.65 8.47
N GLY A 82 -9.98 9.61 9.03
CA GLY A 82 -10.62 8.32 9.23
C GLY A 82 -11.62 8.33 10.39
N ASN A 83 -12.73 7.61 10.22
CA ASN A 83 -13.66 7.30 11.29
C ASN A 83 -13.36 5.96 11.91
N PHE A 84 -12.92 5.01 11.10
CA PHE A 84 -12.65 3.64 11.49
C PHE A 84 -11.37 3.13 10.86
N ILE A 85 -10.68 2.25 11.61
CA ILE A 85 -9.53 1.47 11.14
C ILE A 85 -9.80 -0.02 11.31
N TRP A 86 -9.28 -0.83 10.41
CA TRP A 86 -9.31 -2.28 10.50
C TRP A 86 -7.99 -2.80 11.06
N GLU A 87 -8.04 -3.44 12.23
CA GLU A 87 -6.88 -4.02 12.89
C GLU A 87 -7.06 -5.52 13.11
N TYR A 88 -5.94 -6.26 13.00
CA TYR A 88 -5.95 -7.67 13.35
C TYR A 88 -5.85 -7.84 14.88
N GLU A 89 -6.88 -8.42 15.47
CA GLU A 89 -6.91 -8.75 16.90
C GLU A 89 -6.76 -10.25 17.09
N LYS A 90 -5.77 -10.65 17.90
CA LYS A 90 -5.48 -12.07 18.14
C LYS A 90 -6.72 -12.79 18.71
N GLY A 91 -7.12 -13.86 18.02
CA GLY A 91 -8.30 -14.66 18.40
C GLY A 91 -9.65 -14.17 17.87
N LYS A 92 -9.72 -12.95 17.31
CA LYS A 92 -10.96 -12.40 16.71
C LYS A 92 -10.82 -12.13 15.21
N GLY A 93 -9.60 -12.12 14.67
CA GLY A 93 -9.33 -11.75 13.28
C GLY A 93 -9.37 -10.23 13.06
N LEU A 94 -9.74 -9.79 11.84
CA LEU A 94 -9.89 -8.38 11.51
C LEU A 94 -11.10 -7.78 12.23
N THR A 95 -10.86 -6.70 12.97
CA THR A 95 -11.88 -5.97 13.74
C THR A 95 -11.89 -4.51 13.34
N LYS A 96 -13.10 -3.96 13.14
CA LYS A 96 -13.32 -2.54 12.86
C LYS A 96 -13.31 -1.77 14.19
N LYS A 97 -12.44 -0.79 14.32
CA LYS A 97 -12.32 0.06 15.51
C LYS A 97 -12.49 1.53 15.19
N PRO A 98 -13.20 2.29 16.02
CA PRO A 98 -13.27 3.74 15.82
C PRO A 98 -11.89 4.36 16.06
N ILE A 99 -11.53 5.35 15.23
CA ILE A 99 -10.30 6.14 15.39
C ILE A 99 -10.61 7.25 16.39
N PRO A 100 -9.94 7.28 17.55
CA PRO A 100 -10.16 8.33 18.52
C PRO A 100 -9.57 9.64 18.00
N PRO A 101 -10.33 10.74 17.94
CA PRO A 101 -9.83 12.07 17.55
C PRO A 101 -8.97 12.63 18.67
N THR A 102 -7.70 12.23 18.77
CA THR A 102 -6.82 12.71 19.83
C THR A 102 -5.51 13.24 19.30
N ARG A 103 -5.23 14.50 19.64
CA ARG A 103 -3.94 15.15 19.42
C ARG A 103 -2.75 14.31 19.95
N LYS A 104 -2.94 13.60 21.06
CA LYS A 104 -1.92 12.72 21.66
C LYS A 104 -1.46 11.59 20.74
N VAL A 105 -2.33 11.05 19.88
CA VAL A 105 -1.95 9.98 18.94
C VAL A 105 -1.12 10.57 17.80
N PHE A 106 -1.46 11.77 17.33
CA PHE A 106 -0.65 12.48 16.34
C PHE A 106 0.77 12.78 16.87
N GLU A 107 0.87 13.26 18.10
CA GLU A 107 2.17 13.48 18.77
C GLU A 107 3.00 12.18 18.83
N LYS A 108 2.38 11.03 19.11
CA LYS A 108 3.05 9.72 19.08
C LYS A 108 3.59 9.32 17.69
N ILE A 109 2.88 9.66 16.61
CA ILE A 109 3.38 9.39 15.26
C ILE A 109 4.61 10.25 14.98
N ILE A 110 4.60 11.52 15.35
CA ILE A 110 5.76 12.39 15.22
C ILE A 110 6.93 11.90 16.08
N GLU A 111 6.66 11.43 17.29
CA GLU A 111 7.67 10.84 18.16
C GLU A 111 8.25 9.56 17.52
N LYS A 112 7.40 8.64 17.05
CA LYS A 112 7.81 7.44 16.30
C LYS A 112 8.67 7.81 15.09
N PHE A 113 8.26 8.84 14.31
CA PHE A 113 9.03 9.32 13.18
C PHE A 113 10.43 9.80 13.59
N ASN A 114 10.53 10.56 14.70
CA ASN A 114 11.80 11.07 15.20
C ASN A 114 12.71 9.97 15.78
N GLN A 115 12.14 8.86 16.23
CA GLN A 115 12.85 7.70 16.79
C GLN A 115 13.26 6.67 15.71
N TYR A 116 13.05 6.96 14.45
CA TYR A 116 13.44 6.06 13.37
C TYR A 116 14.93 5.70 13.44
N GLY A 117 15.23 4.40 13.37
CA GLY A 117 16.60 3.86 13.36
C GLY A 117 17.06 3.63 11.91
N PRO A 118 17.85 4.55 11.33
CA PRO A 118 18.32 4.40 9.96
C PRO A 118 19.27 3.21 9.83
N ALA A 119 19.18 2.47 8.71
CA ALA A 119 20.00 1.29 8.45
C ALA A 119 21.48 1.62 8.16
N ASN A 120 21.75 2.82 7.66
CA ASN A 120 23.10 3.30 7.32
C ASN A 120 23.10 4.84 7.22
N GLU A 121 24.28 5.43 6.95
CA GLU A 121 24.44 6.89 6.87
C GLU A 121 23.64 7.53 5.72
N ASP A 122 23.56 6.88 4.55
CA ASP A 122 22.73 7.38 3.44
C ASP A 122 21.25 7.41 3.80
N ASP A 123 20.77 6.40 4.52
CA ASP A 123 19.38 6.33 5.00
C ASP A 123 19.10 7.39 6.09
N LYS A 124 20.08 7.65 6.96
CA LYS A 124 20.01 8.72 7.96
C LYS A 124 19.92 10.10 7.31
N ILE A 125 20.76 10.38 6.33
CA ILE A 125 20.72 11.63 5.57
C ILE A 125 19.35 11.76 4.86
N GLN A 126 18.85 10.66 4.26
CA GLN A 126 17.53 10.66 3.64
C GLN A 126 16.42 10.94 4.65
N HIS A 127 16.51 10.38 5.86
CA HIS A 127 15.53 10.64 6.92
C HIS A 127 15.53 12.10 7.35
N ASP A 128 16.71 12.73 7.48
CA ASP A 128 16.84 14.15 7.79
C ASP A 128 16.26 15.06 6.70
N VAL A 129 16.38 14.66 5.43
CA VAL A 129 15.71 15.33 4.29
C VAL A 129 14.19 15.19 4.41
N ASN A 130 13.69 13.98 4.68
CA ASN A 130 12.27 13.72 4.84
C ASN A 130 11.67 14.49 6.02
N ARG A 131 12.40 14.60 7.13
CA ARG A 131 11.99 15.37 8.31
C ARG A 131 11.68 16.83 7.99
N LYS A 132 12.48 17.46 7.13
CA LYS A 132 12.26 18.85 6.69
C LYS A 132 11.00 19.01 5.84
N GLY A 133 10.66 17.99 5.06
CA GLY A 133 9.50 18.01 4.17
C GLY A 133 8.20 17.45 4.80
N LEU A 134 8.27 16.79 5.97
CA LEU A 134 7.15 16.03 6.53
C LEU A 134 5.86 16.85 6.69
N ALA A 135 5.96 18.02 7.33
CA ALA A 135 4.80 18.88 7.56
C ALA A 135 4.21 19.42 6.25
N LEU A 136 5.07 19.83 5.31
CA LEU A 136 4.64 20.34 4.01
C LEU A 136 3.95 19.24 3.21
N LEU A 137 4.51 18.03 3.19
CA LEU A 137 3.92 16.89 2.50
C LEU A 137 2.56 16.54 3.11
N PHE A 138 2.44 16.54 4.44
CA PHE A 138 1.16 16.28 5.09
C PHE A 138 0.11 17.37 4.78
N ASP A 139 0.51 18.64 4.66
CA ASP A 139 -0.40 19.71 4.24
C ASP A 139 -0.88 19.53 2.79
N GLN A 140 0.00 19.07 1.87
CA GLN A 140 -0.41 18.75 0.50
C GLN A 140 -1.32 17.52 0.47
N PHE A 141 -1.03 16.50 1.27
CA PHE A 141 -1.93 15.35 1.44
C PHE A 141 -3.34 15.80 1.87
N LYS A 142 -3.45 16.64 2.90
CA LYS A 142 -4.75 17.15 3.35
C LYS A 142 -5.53 17.88 2.24
N LYS A 143 -4.85 18.66 1.40
CA LYS A 143 -5.48 19.34 0.26
C LYS A 143 -5.99 18.33 -0.77
N GLY A 144 -5.13 17.40 -1.21
CA GLY A 144 -5.52 16.37 -2.18
C GLY A 144 -6.63 15.46 -1.66
N PHE A 145 -6.57 15.06 -0.38
CA PHE A 145 -7.61 14.26 0.24
C PHE A 145 -8.98 14.95 0.20
N ARG A 146 -9.03 16.25 0.54
CA ARG A 146 -10.28 17.04 0.49
C ARG A 146 -10.79 17.22 -0.93
N GLU A 147 -9.90 17.29 -1.92
CA GLU A 147 -10.28 17.39 -3.33
C GLU A 147 -10.97 16.11 -3.83
N VAL A 148 -10.54 14.92 -3.37
CA VAL A 148 -11.24 13.66 -3.67
C VAL A 148 -12.68 13.70 -3.15
N GLY A 149 -12.90 14.30 -1.98
CA GLY A 149 -14.23 14.51 -1.44
C GLY A 149 -14.94 13.26 -0.98
N LEU A 150 -14.22 12.36 -0.26
CA LEU A 150 -14.85 11.23 0.42
C LEU A 150 -15.98 11.70 1.33
N LYS A 151 -17.08 10.92 1.41
CA LYS A 151 -18.31 11.29 2.11
C LYS A 151 -18.73 10.27 3.15
N GLY A 152 -19.39 10.74 4.20
CA GLY A 152 -19.92 9.86 5.24
C GLY A 152 -18.83 9.23 6.10
N GLU A 153 -18.93 7.94 6.38
CA GLU A 153 -17.95 7.22 7.16
C GLU A 153 -16.75 6.85 6.31
N ILE A 154 -15.56 7.25 6.75
CA ILE A 154 -14.28 6.92 6.11
C ILE A 154 -13.63 5.76 6.85
N GLU A 155 -13.45 4.66 6.14
CA GLU A 155 -12.73 3.47 6.61
C GLU A 155 -11.28 3.51 6.13
N CYS A 156 -10.36 3.09 7.00
CA CYS A 156 -8.93 3.04 6.73
C CYS A 156 -8.41 1.60 6.85
N GLU A 157 -7.42 1.25 6.04
CA GLU A 157 -6.74 -0.05 6.09
C GLU A 157 -7.70 -1.25 5.97
N ARG A 158 -8.80 -1.09 5.22
CA ARG A 158 -9.71 -2.21 5.02
C ARG A 158 -9.07 -3.27 4.14
N SER A 159 -8.94 -4.47 4.70
CA SER A 159 -8.46 -5.62 3.95
C SER A 159 -9.50 -6.06 2.92
N VAL A 160 -9.06 -6.24 1.70
CA VAL A 160 -9.85 -6.75 0.58
C VAL A 160 -9.16 -7.97 -0.02
N GLU A 161 -9.96 -8.91 -0.48
CA GLU A 161 -9.51 -10.16 -1.04
C GLU A 161 -10.16 -10.38 -2.41
N LEU A 162 -9.38 -10.90 -3.35
CA LEU A 162 -9.84 -11.25 -4.68
C LEU A 162 -9.12 -12.52 -5.15
N MET A 163 -9.89 -13.50 -5.60
CA MET A 163 -9.35 -14.65 -6.32
C MET A 163 -9.28 -14.30 -7.81
N LEU A 164 -8.08 -14.27 -8.36
CA LEU A 164 -7.87 -14.07 -9.79
C LEU A 164 -7.96 -15.41 -10.54
N PRO A 165 -8.42 -15.40 -11.81
CA PRO A 165 -8.38 -16.58 -12.65
C PRO A 165 -6.96 -17.15 -12.72
N ASP A 166 -6.85 -18.48 -12.69
CA ASP A 166 -5.57 -19.21 -12.77
C ASP A 166 -4.60 -19.00 -11.60
N CYS A 167 -5.02 -18.31 -10.53
CA CYS A 167 -4.24 -18.17 -9.32
C CYS A 167 -4.63 -19.22 -8.28
N VAL A 168 -3.62 -19.86 -7.69
CA VAL A 168 -3.79 -20.87 -6.64
C VAL A 168 -4.11 -20.22 -5.29
N LEU A 169 -3.65 -19.00 -5.08
CA LEU A 169 -3.84 -18.25 -3.85
C LEU A 169 -4.58 -16.95 -4.11
N PRO A 170 -5.41 -16.49 -3.16
CA PRO A 170 -6.05 -15.18 -3.25
C PRO A 170 -5.01 -14.07 -3.24
N MET A 171 -5.36 -12.97 -3.89
CA MET A 171 -4.66 -11.71 -3.69
C MET A 171 -5.33 -10.96 -2.55
N ILE A 172 -4.54 -10.51 -1.57
CA ILE A 172 -5.02 -9.74 -0.42
C ILE A 172 -4.27 -8.42 -0.36
N GLY A 173 -5.01 -7.32 -0.27
CA GLY A 173 -4.47 -5.97 -0.11
C GLY A 173 -5.23 -5.18 0.93
N ARG A 174 -4.74 -3.97 1.21
CA ARG A 174 -5.38 -3.02 2.13
C ARG A 174 -5.61 -1.71 1.43
N VAL A 175 -6.84 -1.25 1.46
CA VAL A 175 -7.25 0.05 0.91
C VAL A 175 -6.89 1.13 1.93
N ASP A 176 -6.12 2.13 1.53
CA ASP A 176 -5.66 3.17 2.45
C ASP A 176 -6.84 3.95 3.06
N PHE A 177 -7.74 4.45 2.21
CA PHE A 177 -8.95 5.17 2.63
C PHE A 177 -10.10 4.88 1.68
N GLU A 178 -11.30 4.72 2.21
CA GLU A 178 -12.49 4.58 1.40
C GLU A 178 -13.75 5.06 2.10
N ASP A 179 -14.77 5.41 1.29
CA ASP A 179 -16.16 5.59 1.72
C ASP A 179 -17.06 4.54 1.03
N ALA A 180 -18.35 4.80 0.96
CA ALA A 180 -19.31 3.90 0.31
C ALA A 180 -19.07 3.77 -1.20
N ASP A 181 -18.62 4.85 -1.88
CA ASP A 181 -18.64 4.97 -3.34
C ASP A 181 -17.25 4.93 -3.98
N GLN A 182 -16.21 5.31 -3.25
CA GLN A 182 -14.88 5.51 -3.81
C GLN A 182 -13.78 5.21 -2.80
N PHE A 183 -12.55 5.01 -3.30
CA PHE A 183 -11.38 4.81 -2.47
C PHE A 183 -10.20 5.69 -2.92
N ILE A 184 -9.25 5.87 -2.01
CA ILE A 184 -7.97 6.52 -2.26
C ILE A 184 -6.86 5.52 -2.05
N GLU A 185 -5.98 5.39 -3.03
CA GLU A 185 -4.65 4.81 -2.89
C GLU A 185 -3.65 5.96 -2.75
N LEU A 186 -2.99 6.04 -1.61
CA LEU A 186 -2.05 7.11 -1.28
C LEU A 186 -0.62 6.73 -1.65
N LYS A 187 0.06 7.57 -2.40
CA LYS A 187 1.49 7.43 -2.66
C LYS A 187 2.25 8.68 -2.27
N THR A 188 3.30 8.51 -1.49
CA THR A 188 4.17 9.62 -1.10
C THR A 188 5.46 9.61 -1.90
N LYS A 189 5.89 10.76 -2.36
CA LYS A 189 7.14 10.95 -3.10
C LYS A 189 8.05 11.91 -2.33
N TRP A 190 9.21 11.41 -2.01
CA TRP A 190 10.22 12.13 -1.22
C TRP A 190 11.36 12.59 -2.12
N ARG A 191 12.05 13.65 -1.74
CA ARG A 191 13.26 14.10 -2.44
C ARG A 191 14.24 12.95 -2.57
N LYS A 192 14.86 12.83 -3.74
CA LYS A 192 15.88 11.83 -4.04
C LYS A 192 17.24 12.48 -4.13
N LYS A 193 18.28 11.79 -3.63
CA LYS A 193 19.67 12.15 -3.85
C LYS A 193 19.97 12.09 -5.35
N ASN A 194 20.44 13.18 -5.90
CA ASN A 194 20.91 13.25 -7.28
C ASN A 194 22.32 12.63 -7.40
N ARG A 195 22.76 12.39 -8.63
CA ARG A 195 24.16 12.00 -8.84
C ARG A 195 25.09 13.07 -8.28
N PRO A 196 26.18 12.66 -7.59
CA PRO A 196 27.14 13.61 -7.08
C PRO A 196 27.67 14.54 -8.19
N ARG A 197 27.85 15.80 -7.87
CA ARG A 197 28.51 16.76 -8.74
C ARG A 197 29.99 16.45 -8.83
N LYS A 198 30.71 17.09 -9.75
CA LYS A 198 32.16 16.92 -9.93
C LYS A 198 32.97 17.27 -8.68
N ASP A 199 32.45 18.15 -7.81
CA ASP A 199 33.03 18.55 -6.53
C ASP A 199 32.67 17.58 -5.38
N GLY A 200 32.00 16.45 -5.66
CA GLY A 200 31.57 15.47 -4.67
C GLY A 200 30.29 15.85 -3.91
N THR A 201 29.75 17.05 -4.11
CA THR A 201 28.51 17.47 -3.44
C THR A 201 27.29 16.77 -4.03
N SER A 202 26.31 16.43 -3.17
CA SER A 202 25.02 15.85 -3.58
C SER A 202 23.91 16.87 -3.36
N SER A 203 22.98 16.94 -4.31
CA SER A 203 21.75 17.69 -4.18
C SER A 203 20.55 16.72 -4.09
N TYR A 204 19.42 17.21 -3.65
CA TYR A 204 18.17 16.46 -3.55
C TYR A 204 17.11 17.15 -4.39
N SER A 205 16.35 16.37 -5.17
CA SER A 205 15.26 16.89 -5.98
C SER A 205 14.00 16.04 -5.81
N LEU A 206 12.85 16.67 -6.02
CA LEU A 206 11.58 15.95 -6.09
C LEU A 206 11.50 15.20 -7.42
N PRO A 207 10.96 13.97 -7.41
CA PRO A 207 10.62 13.28 -8.64
C PRO A 207 9.42 13.96 -9.29
N LYS A 208 9.32 13.90 -10.61
CA LYS A 208 8.08 14.23 -11.31
C LYS A 208 6.98 13.25 -10.90
N ILE A 209 5.75 13.72 -10.83
CA ILE A 209 4.54 12.95 -10.50
C ILE A 209 3.45 13.12 -11.56
N ASP A 210 3.85 13.17 -12.82
CA ASP A 210 2.99 13.08 -14.01
C ASP A 210 2.62 11.62 -14.31
N GLU A 211 1.70 11.39 -15.23
CA GLU A 211 1.38 10.03 -15.70
C GLU A 211 2.65 9.32 -16.19
N GLY A 212 2.77 8.04 -15.88
CA GLY A 212 3.95 7.25 -16.24
C GLY A 212 5.21 7.51 -15.41
N TYR A 213 5.11 8.17 -14.26
CA TYR A 213 6.26 8.31 -13.35
C TYR A 213 6.83 6.96 -12.89
N LEU A 214 8.05 6.95 -12.36
CA LEU A 214 8.68 5.73 -11.86
C LEU A 214 7.83 5.07 -10.76
N GLY A 215 7.40 3.83 -11.00
CA GLY A 215 6.47 3.08 -10.16
C GLY A 215 5.00 3.22 -10.55
N TRP A 216 4.71 3.86 -11.69
CA TRP A 216 3.34 4.04 -12.19
C TRP A 216 2.61 2.69 -12.36
N ASN A 217 3.25 1.74 -13.04
CA ASN A 217 2.63 0.45 -13.33
C ASN A 217 2.32 -0.36 -12.06
N GLU A 218 3.20 -0.34 -11.06
CA GLU A 218 2.96 -1.00 -9.78
C GLU A 218 1.77 -0.39 -9.05
N HIS A 219 1.64 0.92 -9.09
CA HIS A 219 0.53 1.64 -8.46
C HIS A 219 -0.78 1.39 -9.21
N LEU A 220 -0.75 1.37 -10.53
CA LEU A 220 -1.93 1.02 -11.35
C LEU A 220 -2.41 -0.40 -11.06
N LEU A 221 -1.51 -1.37 -10.89
CA LEU A 221 -1.88 -2.75 -10.54
C LEU A 221 -2.56 -2.82 -9.16
N GLN A 222 -2.08 -2.07 -8.18
CA GLN A 222 -2.74 -1.97 -6.87
C GLN A 222 -4.14 -1.38 -7.00
N VAL A 223 -4.27 -0.26 -7.74
CA VAL A 223 -5.56 0.40 -7.97
C VAL A 223 -6.51 -0.52 -8.72
N ALA A 224 -6.05 -1.25 -9.75
CA ALA A 224 -6.86 -2.20 -10.51
C ALA A 224 -7.37 -3.34 -9.62
N PHE A 225 -6.52 -3.88 -8.75
CA PHE A 225 -6.91 -4.88 -7.78
C PHE A 225 -8.00 -4.34 -6.82
N TYR A 226 -7.79 -3.16 -6.22
CA TYR A 226 -8.77 -2.58 -5.30
C TYR A 226 -10.09 -2.25 -6.00
N PHE A 227 -10.03 -1.73 -7.22
CA PHE A 227 -11.22 -1.48 -8.04
C PHE A 227 -12.04 -2.75 -8.25
N LEU A 228 -11.42 -3.87 -8.63
CA LEU A 228 -12.13 -5.13 -8.84
C LEU A 228 -12.63 -5.75 -7.53
N ALA A 229 -11.85 -5.67 -6.45
CA ALA A 229 -12.23 -6.22 -5.17
C ALA A 229 -13.36 -5.43 -4.47
N THR A 230 -13.48 -4.13 -4.74
CA THR A 230 -14.44 -3.26 -4.06
C THR A 230 -15.61 -2.81 -4.95
N GLY A 231 -15.42 -2.73 -6.26
CA GLY A 231 -16.35 -2.11 -7.20
C GLY A 231 -16.45 -0.59 -7.06
N LYS A 232 -15.61 0.04 -6.23
CA LYS A 232 -15.64 1.48 -5.93
C LYS A 232 -14.79 2.28 -6.91
N LYS A 233 -15.09 3.57 -7.06
CA LYS A 233 -14.33 4.49 -7.94
C LYS A 233 -12.91 4.69 -7.42
N PRO A 234 -11.88 4.52 -8.25
CA PRO A 234 -10.50 4.67 -7.87
C PRO A 234 -10.05 6.13 -7.86
N ASN A 235 -9.24 6.49 -6.86
CA ASN A 235 -8.46 7.71 -6.83
C ASN A 235 -7.04 7.37 -6.42
N LEU A 236 -6.07 7.68 -7.29
CA LEU A 236 -4.64 7.58 -6.98
C LEU A 236 -4.14 8.97 -6.61
N LEU A 237 -3.88 9.18 -5.32
CA LEU A 237 -3.37 10.43 -4.78
C LEU A 237 -1.86 10.33 -4.55
N VAL A 238 -1.10 11.05 -5.37
CA VAL A 238 0.37 11.08 -5.29
C VAL A 238 0.79 12.42 -4.72
N VAL A 239 1.50 12.41 -3.59
CA VAL A 239 1.79 13.61 -2.80
C VAL A 239 3.30 13.79 -2.62
N HIS A 240 3.77 15.03 -2.70
CA HIS A 240 5.09 15.46 -2.28
C HIS A 240 5.04 16.82 -1.56
N GLU A 241 6.14 17.29 -1.02
CA GLU A 241 6.18 18.50 -0.18
C GLU A 241 5.79 19.81 -0.91
N GLU A 242 5.87 19.86 -2.25
CA GLU A 242 5.55 21.05 -3.04
C GLU A 242 4.17 20.98 -3.72
N GLY A 243 3.49 19.81 -3.68
CA GLY A 243 2.19 19.63 -4.30
C GLY A 243 1.67 18.20 -4.27
N TYR A 244 0.61 17.98 -5.02
CA TYR A 244 0.03 16.65 -5.23
C TYR A 244 -0.54 16.54 -6.63
N ASN A 245 -0.67 15.30 -7.11
CA ASN A 245 -1.47 14.99 -8.30
C ASN A 245 -2.54 13.98 -7.90
N LEU A 246 -3.76 14.29 -8.26
CA LEU A 246 -4.91 13.41 -8.11
C LEU A 246 -5.28 12.85 -9.48
N PHE A 247 -5.13 11.53 -9.62
CA PHE A 247 -5.53 10.80 -10.81
C PHE A 247 -6.80 10.00 -10.53
N ASN A 248 -7.76 10.09 -11.44
CA ASN A 248 -9.01 9.33 -11.41
C ASN A 248 -9.53 9.08 -12.84
N GLU A 249 -10.67 8.41 -12.98
CA GLU A 249 -11.26 8.06 -14.27
C GLU A 249 -11.57 9.27 -15.19
N ASN A 250 -11.68 10.49 -14.63
CA ASN A 250 -12.03 11.68 -15.39
C ASN A 250 -10.81 12.37 -16.03
N ASN A 251 -9.61 12.15 -15.48
CA ASN A 251 -8.39 12.84 -15.93
C ASN A 251 -7.23 11.90 -16.27
N CYS A 252 -7.42 10.58 -16.15
CA CYS A 252 -6.40 9.59 -16.44
C CYS A 252 -7.05 8.36 -17.11
N ASP A 253 -6.69 8.10 -18.36
CA ASP A 253 -7.25 6.98 -19.12
C ASP A 253 -6.90 5.61 -18.50
N ASP A 254 -5.73 5.48 -17.90
CA ASP A 254 -5.31 4.23 -17.22
C ASP A 254 -6.22 3.84 -16.05
N LEU A 255 -6.91 4.81 -15.45
CA LEU A 255 -7.82 4.58 -14.31
C LEU A 255 -9.28 4.37 -14.73
N LYS A 256 -9.59 4.34 -16.03
CA LYS A 256 -10.91 3.98 -16.49
C LYS A 256 -11.21 2.51 -16.21
N PRO A 257 -12.47 2.16 -15.86
CA PRO A 257 -12.87 0.80 -15.49
C PRO A 257 -12.44 -0.28 -16.50
N GLU A 258 -12.57 -0.01 -17.79
CA GLU A 258 -12.18 -0.92 -18.86
C GLU A 258 -10.68 -1.19 -18.89
N ASN A 259 -9.85 -0.16 -18.67
CA ASN A 259 -8.39 -0.28 -18.68
C ASN A 259 -7.88 -0.99 -17.42
N LEU A 260 -8.47 -0.71 -16.25
CA LEU A 260 -8.15 -1.41 -15.01
C LEU A 260 -8.47 -2.91 -15.09
N LYS A 261 -9.60 -3.29 -15.72
CA LYS A 261 -9.94 -4.70 -15.95
C LYS A 261 -8.93 -5.39 -16.88
N LEU A 262 -8.52 -4.71 -17.97
CA LEU A 262 -7.53 -5.24 -18.89
C LEU A 262 -6.15 -5.39 -18.25
N LEU A 263 -5.79 -4.50 -17.33
CA LEU A 263 -4.51 -4.52 -16.66
C LEU A 263 -4.33 -5.77 -15.79
N LEU A 264 -5.37 -6.18 -15.06
CA LEU A 264 -5.32 -7.39 -14.24
C LEU A 264 -5.18 -8.68 -15.06
N ASN A 265 -5.78 -8.73 -16.25
CA ASN A 265 -5.61 -9.86 -17.16
C ASN A 265 -4.16 -10.01 -17.67
N LYS A 266 -3.33 -8.98 -17.53
CA LYS A 266 -1.90 -8.99 -17.91
C LYS A 266 -0.99 -9.29 -16.72
N MET A 267 -1.52 -9.35 -15.50
CA MET A 267 -0.73 -9.70 -14.33
C MET A 267 -0.24 -11.14 -14.48
N LYS A 268 1.08 -11.29 -14.58
CA LYS A 268 1.71 -12.59 -14.37
C LYS A 268 1.91 -12.74 -12.86
N ILE A 269 1.10 -13.57 -12.26
CA ILE A 269 1.32 -14.02 -10.87
C ILE A 269 2.11 -15.31 -10.99
N VAL A 270 3.29 -15.30 -10.41
CA VAL A 270 4.19 -16.47 -10.35
C VAL A 270 3.62 -17.52 -9.42
#